data_db671b0ffed7e4e5dd068f1f41ec28d3
#
_entry.id   db671b0ffed7e4e5dd068f1f41ec28d3
#
_cell.length_a   1.000
_cell.length_b   1.000
_cell.length_c   1.000
_cell.angle_alpha   90.00
_cell.angle_beta   90.00
_cell.angle_gamma   90.00
#
_symmetry.space_group_name_H-M   'P 1'
#
loop_
_entity.id
_entity.type
_entity.pdbx_description
1 polymer ?
#
loop_
_entity_poly.entity_id
_entity_poly.type
_entity_poly.pdbx_seq_one_letter_code
_entity_poly.pdbx_strand_id
1 'polypeptide(L)'
;MEDHFDYSYELEDTLEKAGKEELLKEIRKISEMANIYFIRQGKAMGLGHAVLAAKHHIGNEPFVVVLGDDIVYSEKPVVKQMLEIREKYKGGSIIGVQNVAKSDVNKYGIVEPGKAFDENTVKIENFVEKPDVEKAPSTLACLGRYILEPQIFNYLEKTPAGKGGEIQLTDAILAMIENGDKVLAYNFEGKRY
;
A
#
# COMPACT_ATOMS: atom_id res chain seq x y z
N MET A 1 7.95 8.71 -14.01
CA MET A 1 6.91 7.69 -13.91
C MET A 1 5.71 8.01 -14.81
N GLU A 2 5.19 9.24 -14.75
CA GLU A 2 4.09 9.69 -15.64
C GLU A 2 4.37 9.36 -17.09
N ASP A 3 5.46 9.88 -17.65
CA ASP A 3 5.83 9.70 -19.08
C ASP A 3 6.03 8.24 -19.50
N HIS A 4 6.25 7.32 -18.56
CA HIS A 4 6.46 5.90 -18.88
C HIS A 4 5.16 5.17 -19.23
N PHE A 5 4.06 5.60 -18.66
CA PHE A 5 2.73 4.99 -18.84
C PHE A 5 1.80 5.86 -19.71
N ASP A 6 2.31 6.98 -20.21
CA ASP A 6 1.56 7.87 -21.09
C ASP A 6 1.95 7.62 -22.56
N TYR A 7 1.12 8.16 -23.46
CA TYR A 7 1.37 8.11 -24.88
C TYR A 7 2.56 9.01 -25.24
N SER A 8 3.60 8.42 -25.84
CA SER A 8 4.81 9.14 -26.26
C SER A 8 4.86 9.30 -27.78
N TYR A 9 4.21 10.35 -28.28
CA TYR A 9 4.11 10.60 -29.72
C TYR A 9 5.46 10.61 -30.44
N GLU A 10 6.47 11.29 -29.89
CA GLU A 10 7.80 11.41 -30.52
C GLU A 10 8.53 10.07 -30.60
N LEU A 11 8.41 9.25 -29.56
CA LEU A 11 9.03 7.93 -29.52
C LEU A 11 8.32 6.97 -30.49
N GLU A 12 6.98 6.97 -30.48
CA GLU A 12 6.20 6.13 -31.38
C GLU A 12 6.44 6.47 -32.86
N ASP A 13 6.42 7.76 -33.21
CA ASP A 13 6.71 8.22 -34.57
C ASP A 13 8.13 7.83 -35.01
N THR A 14 9.11 7.93 -34.11
CA THR A 14 10.49 7.51 -34.36
C THR A 14 10.60 6.00 -34.65
N LEU A 15 9.90 5.18 -33.82
CA LEU A 15 9.91 3.72 -33.98
C LEU A 15 9.19 3.29 -35.27
N GLU A 16 8.08 3.94 -35.60
CA GLU A 16 7.32 3.69 -36.83
C GLU A 16 8.14 4.00 -38.08
N LYS A 17 8.78 5.18 -38.14
CA LYS A 17 9.66 5.57 -39.22
C LYS A 17 10.91 4.68 -39.36
N ALA A 18 11.38 4.12 -38.26
CA ALA A 18 12.51 3.18 -38.25
C ALA A 18 12.09 1.72 -38.55
N GLY A 19 10.80 1.43 -38.78
CA GLY A 19 10.27 0.08 -39.02
C GLY A 19 10.40 -0.87 -37.83
N LYS A 20 10.49 -0.34 -36.60
CA LYS A 20 10.64 -1.13 -35.36
C LYS A 20 9.29 -1.51 -34.75
N GLU A 21 8.49 -2.24 -35.52
CA GLU A 21 7.10 -2.57 -35.17
C GLU A 21 6.93 -3.32 -33.83
N GLU A 22 7.86 -4.24 -33.51
CA GLU A 22 7.76 -5.01 -32.24
C GLU A 22 7.98 -4.10 -31.03
N LEU A 23 8.95 -3.19 -31.05
CA LEU A 23 9.16 -2.22 -29.98
C LEU A 23 8.00 -1.23 -29.87
N LEU A 24 7.42 -0.82 -31.00
CA LEU A 24 6.23 0.03 -31.01
C LEU A 24 5.03 -0.63 -30.34
N LYS A 25 4.81 -1.93 -30.62
CA LYS A 25 3.75 -2.71 -29.95
C LYS A 25 3.98 -2.84 -28.45
N GLU A 26 5.24 -3.06 -28.02
CA GLU A 26 5.57 -3.13 -26.59
C GLU A 26 5.26 -1.81 -25.86
N ILE A 27 5.64 -0.68 -26.44
CA ILE A 27 5.39 0.64 -25.83
C ILE A 27 3.88 0.93 -25.75
N ARG A 28 3.13 0.71 -26.83
CA ARG A 28 1.68 0.87 -26.83
C ARG A 28 0.98 -0.02 -25.79
N LYS A 29 1.46 -1.25 -25.65
CA LYS A 29 0.93 -2.17 -24.63
C LYS A 29 1.13 -1.64 -23.20
N ILE A 30 2.23 -0.93 -22.93
CA ILE A 30 2.48 -0.33 -21.61
C ILE A 30 1.49 0.81 -21.34
N SER A 31 1.29 1.73 -22.29
CA SER A 31 0.35 2.86 -22.13
C SER A 31 -1.12 2.42 -22.09
N GLU A 32 -1.45 1.26 -22.68
CA GLU A 32 -2.80 0.69 -22.67
C GLU A 32 -3.06 -0.25 -21.48
N MET A 33 -2.05 -0.52 -20.63
CA MET A 33 -2.13 -1.52 -19.57
C MET A 33 -3.16 -1.15 -18.49
N ALA A 34 -3.32 0.13 -18.18
CA ALA A 34 -4.24 0.63 -17.15
C ALA A 34 -4.63 2.08 -17.41
N ASN A 35 -5.79 2.47 -16.89
CA ASN A 35 -6.16 3.88 -16.82
C ASN A 35 -5.46 4.51 -15.62
N ILE A 36 -4.50 5.40 -15.86
CA ILE A 36 -3.69 6.03 -14.83
C ILE A 36 -4.09 7.47 -14.65
N TYR A 37 -4.33 7.88 -13.41
CA TYR A 37 -4.63 9.25 -13.01
C TYR A 37 -3.58 9.73 -12.04
N PHE A 38 -3.03 10.92 -12.31
CA PHE A 38 -1.99 11.52 -11.46
C PHE A 38 -2.60 12.58 -10.55
N ILE A 39 -2.40 12.39 -9.25
CA ILE A 39 -2.89 13.32 -8.22
C ILE A 39 -1.68 13.89 -7.50
N ARG A 40 -1.53 15.21 -7.51
CA ARG A 40 -0.45 15.88 -6.79
C ARG A 40 -0.80 16.08 -5.33
N GLN A 41 0.07 15.63 -4.45
CA GLN A 41 -0.04 15.88 -3.02
C GLN A 41 0.13 17.37 -2.65
N GLY A 42 0.77 18.17 -3.49
CA GLY A 42 1.03 19.61 -3.27
C GLY A 42 2.18 19.86 -2.30
N LYS A 43 2.05 19.43 -1.05
CA LYS A 43 3.11 19.47 -0.02
C LYS A 43 3.42 18.07 0.45
N ALA A 44 4.69 17.75 0.64
CA ALA A 44 5.12 16.49 1.23
C ALA A 44 4.80 16.48 2.74
N MET A 45 3.66 15.93 3.10
CA MET A 45 3.15 15.85 4.48
C MET A 45 2.96 14.41 4.96
N GLY A 46 3.72 13.48 4.42
CA GLY A 46 3.70 12.06 4.79
C GLY A 46 2.73 11.20 3.97
N LEU A 47 2.81 9.89 4.20
CA LEU A 47 2.05 8.88 3.45
C LEU A 47 0.54 9.00 3.69
N GLY A 48 0.12 9.25 4.91
CA GLY A 48 -1.31 9.45 5.23
C GLY A 48 -1.92 10.61 4.44
N HIS A 49 -1.18 11.72 4.31
CA HIS A 49 -1.63 12.86 3.51
C HIS A 49 -1.65 12.52 2.00
N ALA A 50 -0.71 11.72 1.49
CA ALA A 50 -0.73 11.27 0.10
C ALA A 50 -1.99 10.43 -0.19
N VAL A 51 -2.34 9.52 0.70
CA VAL A 51 -3.58 8.73 0.62
C VAL A 51 -4.81 9.63 0.70
N LEU A 52 -4.83 10.60 1.62
CA LEU A 52 -5.93 11.55 1.78
C LEU A 52 -6.15 12.40 0.52
N ALA A 53 -5.10 12.78 -0.20
CA ALA A 53 -5.21 13.52 -1.46
C ALA A 53 -6.01 12.77 -2.54
N ALA A 54 -6.05 11.44 -2.48
CA ALA A 54 -6.81 10.60 -3.42
C ALA A 54 -8.30 10.45 -3.07
N LYS A 55 -8.76 10.96 -1.90
CA LYS A 55 -10.13 10.78 -1.38
C LYS A 55 -11.23 11.03 -2.42
N HIS A 56 -11.16 12.14 -3.14
CA HIS A 56 -12.20 12.51 -4.11
C HIS A 56 -12.22 11.62 -5.37
N HIS A 57 -11.11 10.96 -5.70
CA HIS A 57 -11.04 10.02 -6.82
C HIS A 57 -11.53 8.63 -6.42
N ILE A 58 -11.23 8.21 -5.20
CA ILE A 58 -11.62 6.90 -4.68
C ILE A 58 -13.09 6.86 -4.28
N GLY A 59 -13.60 7.97 -3.77
CA GLY A 59 -14.99 8.03 -3.31
C GLY A 59 -15.23 7.15 -2.08
N ASN A 60 -16.26 6.32 -2.13
CA ASN A 60 -16.70 5.50 -1.01
C ASN A 60 -16.52 3.99 -1.26
N GLU A 61 -15.45 3.63 -1.95
CA GLU A 61 -15.13 2.22 -2.26
C GLU A 61 -13.85 1.77 -1.55
N PRO A 62 -13.74 0.47 -1.22
CA PRO A 62 -12.47 -0.09 -0.77
C PRO A 62 -11.41 0.05 -1.86
N PHE A 63 -10.18 0.34 -1.47
CA PHE A 63 -9.10 0.59 -2.42
C PHE A 63 -7.78 -0.03 -1.96
N VAL A 64 -6.85 -0.15 -2.89
CA VAL A 64 -5.51 -0.69 -2.64
C VAL A 64 -4.51 0.44 -2.62
N VAL A 65 -3.63 0.45 -1.62
CA VAL A 65 -2.42 1.29 -1.59
C VAL A 65 -1.21 0.40 -1.83
N VAL A 66 -0.38 0.79 -2.80
CA VAL A 66 0.86 0.09 -3.15
C VAL A 66 1.98 1.12 -3.14
N LEU A 67 2.98 0.94 -2.28
CA LEU A 67 4.17 1.77 -2.29
C LEU A 67 5.09 1.34 -3.42
N GLY A 68 5.51 2.29 -4.25
CA GLY A 68 6.25 2.03 -5.48
C GLY A 68 7.72 1.63 -5.27
N ASP A 69 8.25 1.85 -4.08
CA ASP A 69 9.61 1.50 -3.65
C ASP A 69 9.71 0.09 -3.03
N ASP A 70 8.59 -0.55 -2.75
CA ASP A 70 8.55 -1.93 -2.26
C ASP A 70 8.24 -2.90 -3.43
N ILE A 71 9.27 -3.51 -4.00
CA ILE A 71 9.12 -4.47 -5.08
C ILE A 71 9.07 -5.88 -4.51
N VAL A 72 7.98 -6.60 -4.79
CA VAL A 72 7.79 -7.99 -4.37
C VAL A 72 7.55 -8.88 -5.57
N TYR A 73 8.33 -9.94 -5.70
CA TYR A 73 8.10 -11.02 -6.65
C TYR A 73 7.36 -12.18 -5.97
N SER A 74 6.28 -12.64 -6.59
CA SER A 74 5.47 -13.76 -6.11
C SER A 74 4.76 -14.41 -7.30
N GLU A 75 4.57 -15.73 -7.27
CA GLU A 75 3.80 -16.45 -8.30
C GLU A 75 2.36 -15.93 -8.38
N LYS A 76 1.75 -15.71 -7.22
CA LYS A 76 0.45 -15.05 -7.10
C LYS A 76 0.66 -13.62 -6.63
N PRO A 77 0.26 -12.61 -7.41
CA PRO A 77 0.45 -11.21 -7.01
C PRO A 77 -0.05 -10.93 -5.59
N VAL A 78 0.74 -10.22 -4.78
CA VAL A 78 0.43 -9.99 -3.36
C VAL A 78 -0.95 -9.35 -3.17
N VAL A 79 -1.31 -8.37 -4.01
CA VAL A 79 -2.65 -7.74 -3.95
C VAL A 79 -3.75 -8.78 -4.17
N LYS A 80 -3.55 -9.74 -5.07
CA LYS A 80 -4.52 -10.82 -5.31
C LYS A 80 -4.65 -11.74 -4.09
N GLN A 81 -3.53 -12.09 -3.44
CA GLN A 81 -3.56 -12.85 -2.18
C GLN A 81 -4.38 -12.10 -1.12
N MET A 82 -4.13 -10.79 -0.95
CA MET A 82 -4.84 -9.95 0.03
C MET A 82 -6.34 -9.80 -0.29
N LEU A 83 -6.72 -9.70 -1.55
CA LEU A 83 -8.13 -9.64 -1.96
C LEU A 83 -8.88 -10.92 -1.61
N GLU A 84 -8.27 -12.08 -1.81
CA GLU A 84 -8.85 -13.37 -1.41
C GLU A 84 -9.02 -13.48 0.12
N ILE A 85 -8.08 -12.96 0.90
CA ILE A 85 -8.21 -12.88 2.36
C ILE A 85 -9.37 -11.96 2.75
N ARG A 86 -9.48 -10.79 2.11
CA ARG A 86 -10.59 -9.87 2.35
C ARG A 86 -11.94 -10.51 2.04
N GLU A 87 -12.05 -11.24 0.94
CA GLU A 87 -13.26 -11.99 0.57
C GLU A 87 -13.56 -13.09 1.57
N LYS A 88 -12.57 -13.94 1.91
CA LYS A 88 -12.68 -15.03 2.88
C LYS A 88 -13.22 -14.56 4.23
N TYR A 89 -12.76 -13.41 4.68
CA TYR A 89 -13.17 -12.83 5.97
C TYR A 89 -14.27 -11.76 5.85
N LYS A 90 -14.96 -11.65 4.72
CA LYS A 90 -16.13 -10.78 4.51
C LYS A 90 -15.85 -9.30 4.77
N GLY A 91 -14.86 -8.75 4.09
CA GLY A 91 -14.50 -7.33 4.13
C GLY A 91 -13.54 -6.95 5.27
N GLY A 92 -13.36 -5.65 5.45
CA GLY A 92 -12.39 -5.03 6.34
C GLY A 92 -11.10 -4.65 5.65
N SER A 93 -10.28 -3.83 6.33
CA SER A 93 -8.95 -3.46 5.85
C SER A 93 -7.97 -4.62 6.04
N ILE A 94 -7.09 -4.82 5.06
CA ILE A 94 -6.03 -5.84 5.10
C ILE A 94 -4.68 -5.16 4.95
N ILE A 95 -3.78 -5.41 5.89
CA ILE A 95 -2.41 -4.92 5.86
C ILE A 95 -1.48 -6.06 5.48
N GLY A 96 -0.73 -5.89 4.39
CA GLY A 96 0.27 -6.85 3.97
C GLY A 96 1.52 -6.76 4.84
N VAL A 97 1.88 -7.87 5.49
CA VAL A 97 3.01 -7.93 6.43
C VAL A 97 3.94 -9.09 6.09
N GLN A 98 5.18 -8.99 6.55
CA GLN A 98 6.14 -10.11 6.65
C GLN A 98 6.99 -9.95 7.91
N ASN A 99 7.56 -11.06 8.39
CA ASN A 99 8.55 -11.01 9.44
C ASN A 99 9.87 -10.42 8.92
N VAL A 100 10.40 -9.45 9.67
CA VAL A 100 11.73 -8.86 9.44
C VAL A 100 12.69 -9.23 10.56
N ALA A 101 13.99 -9.01 10.34
CA ALA A 101 14.97 -9.16 11.42
C ALA A 101 14.65 -8.18 12.56
N LYS A 102 14.83 -8.60 13.81
CA LYS A 102 14.58 -7.77 14.98
C LYS A 102 15.33 -6.43 14.93
N SER A 103 16.53 -6.41 14.36
CA SER A 103 17.34 -5.21 14.14
C SER A 103 16.70 -4.19 13.18
N ASP A 104 15.77 -4.62 12.35
CA ASP A 104 15.20 -3.82 11.27
C ASP A 104 13.79 -3.26 11.57
N VAL A 105 13.20 -3.63 12.70
CA VAL A 105 11.83 -3.21 13.06
C VAL A 105 11.68 -1.69 13.11
N ASN A 106 12.72 -0.95 13.44
CA ASN A 106 12.74 0.50 13.50
C ASN A 106 12.67 1.19 12.11
N LYS A 107 12.64 0.42 11.02
CA LYS A 107 12.51 0.92 9.65
C LYS A 107 11.06 0.92 9.17
N TYR A 108 10.16 0.20 9.84
CA TYR A 108 8.81 -0.12 9.39
C TYR A 108 7.74 0.18 10.44
N GLY A 109 6.50 0.29 9.99
CA GLY A 109 5.36 0.14 10.87
C GLY A 109 5.25 -1.33 11.31
N ILE A 110 5.19 -1.57 12.63
CA ILE A 110 5.15 -2.90 13.23
C ILE A 110 3.77 -3.17 13.81
N VAL A 111 3.23 -4.31 13.43
CA VAL A 111 1.92 -4.80 13.88
C VAL A 111 2.06 -5.60 15.18
N GLU A 112 1.20 -5.33 16.14
CA GLU A 112 0.98 -6.22 17.28
C GLU A 112 -0.12 -7.22 16.91
N PRO A 113 0.24 -8.53 16.77
CA PRO A 113 -0.73 -9.53 16.39
C PRO A 113 -1.63 -9.91 17.56
N GLY A 114 -2.93 -9.93 17.31
CA GLY A 114 -3.93 -10.43 18.23
C GLY A 114 -4.43 -11.82 17.85
N LYS A 115 -5.77 -12.01 17.86
CA LYS A 115 -6.40 -13.29 17.51
C LYS A 115 -6.03 -13.74 16.11
N ALA A 116 -5.51 -14.97 16.00
CA ALA A 116 -5.29 -15.62 14.72
C ALA A 116 -6.63 -16.10 14.11
N PHE A 117 -6.78 -15.88 12.81
CA PHE A 117 -7.88 -16.39 11.99
C PHE A 117 -7.45 -17.65 11.21
N ASP A 118 -6.22 -17.66 10.74
CA ASP A 118 -5.52 -18.81 10.15
C ASP A 118 -4.00 -18.65 10.33
N GLU A 119 -3.19 -19.51 9.68
CA GLU A 119 -1.72 -19.52 9.81
C GLU A 119 -1.06 -18.20 9.38
N ASN A 120 -1.67 -17.48 8.43
CA ASN A 120 -1.11 -16.27 7.83
C ASN A 120 -1.93 -15.00 8.10
N THR A 121 -3.08 -15.11 8.82
CA THR A 121 -3.98 -13.99 9.02
C THR A 121 -4.28 -13.80 10.50
N VAL A 122 -4.00 -12.60 11.01
CA VAL A 122 -4.27 -12.23 12.40
C VAL A 122 -5.04 -10.92 12.49
N LYS A 123 -5.83 -10.74 13.57
CA LYS A 123 -6.35 -9.43 13.92
C LYS A 123 -5.18 -8.54 14.36
N ILE A 124 -5.22 -7.28 14.01
CA ILE A 124 -4.26 -6.29 14.53
C ILE A 124 -4.83 -5.74 15.85
N GLU A 125 -4.03 -5.81 16.92
CA GLU A 125 -4.38 -5.20 18.22
C GLU A 125 -3.77 -3.80 18.35
N ASN A 126 -2.55 -3.60 17.81
CA ASN A 126 -1.86 -2.32 17.84
C ASN A 126 -0.95 -2.18 16.61
N PHE A 127 -0.61 -0.94 16.25
CA PHE A 127 0.23 -0.64 15.10
C PHE A 127 1.16 0.53 15.44
N VAL A 128 2.46 0.30 15.44
CA VAL A 128 3.47 1.28 15.88
C VAL A 128 4.41 1.64 14.75
N GLU A 129 4.46 2.91 14.40
CA GLU A 129 5.37 3.42 13.36
C GLU A 129 6.80 3.50 13.87
N LYS A 130 7.71 2.77 13.21
CA LYS A 130 9.16 2.79 13.45
C LYS A 130 9.53 2.77 14.94
N PRO A 131 9.11 1.72 15.69
CA PRO A 131 9.41 1.62 17.11
C PRO A 131 10.90 1.46 17.39
N ASP A 132 11.34 1.82 18.59
CA ASP A 132 12.63 1.38 19.07
C ASP A 132 12.69 -0.16 19.09
N VAL A 133 13.83 -0.74 18.77
CA VAL A 133 14.01 -2.21 18.68
C VAL A 133 13.54 -2.96 19.94
N GLU A 134 13.81 -2.35 21.11
CA GLU A 134 13.42 -2.94 22.40
C GLU A 134 11.93 -2.79 22.73
N LYS A 135 11.21 -1.90 22.04
CA LYS A 135 9.79 -1.61 22.26
C LYS A 135 8.88 -2.15 21.17
N ALA A 136 9.48 -2.76 20.13
CA ALA A 136 8.68 -3.31 19.03
C ALA A 136 7.78 -4.45 19.54
N PRO A 137 6.47 -4.41 19.28
CA PRO A 137 5.52 -5.40 19.79
C PRO A 137 5.70 -6.77 19.12
N SER A 138 6.28 -6.81 17.94
CA SER A 138 6.57 -8.04 17.17
C SER A 138 7.65 -7.79 16.11
N THR A 139 7.83 -8.74 15.21
CA THR A 139 8.63 -8.59 13.99
C THR A 139 7.79 -8.52 12.71
N LEU A 140 6.46 -8.47 12.84
CA LEU A 140 5.54 -8.34 11.70
C LEU A 140 5.54 -6.91 11.19
N ALA A 141 6.31 -6.68 10.13
CA ALA A 141 6.47 -5.38 9.50
C ALA A 141 5.48 -5.20 8.35
N CYS A 142 4.85 -4.03 8.30
CA CYS A 142 4.06 -3.62 7.15
C CYS A 142 4.98 -3.27 5.97
N LEU A 143 4.70 -3.86 4.82
CA LEU A 143 5.55 -3.75 3.63
C LEU A 143 4.81 -3.10 2.45
N GLY A 144 4.27 -1.90 2.68
CA GLY A 144 3.80 -1.04 1.62
C GLY A 144 2.63 -1.57 0.78
N ARG A 145 1.85 -2.51 1.31
CA ARG A 145 0.66 -3.09 0.67
C ARG A 145 -0.51 -3.05 1.61
N TYR A 146 -1.55 -2.32 1.21
CA TYR A 146 -2.77 -2.14 2.02
C TYR A 146 -4.01 -2.31 1.15
N ILE A 147 -5.04 -2.96 1.68
CA ILE A 147 -6.41 -2.80 1.22
C ILE A 147 -7.12 -2.04 2.33
N LEU A 148 -7.64 -0.87 2.01
CA LEU A 148 -8.27 0.02 2.99
C LEU A 148 -9.74 0.21 2.69
N GLU A 149 -10.54 0.23 3.75
CA GLU A 149 -11.92 0.66 3.70
C GLU A 149 -11.98 2.19 3.58
N PRO A 150 -12.98 2.77 2.89
CA PRO A 150 -13.06 4.21 2.65
C PRO A 150 -13.19 5.05 3.93
N GLN A 151 -13.61 4.43 5.06
CA GLN A 151 -13.65 5.09 6.36
C GLN A 151 -12.30 5.62 6.82
N ILE A 152 -11.18 5.08 6.31
CA ILE A 152 -9.83 5.58 6.60
C ILE A 152 -9.71 7.09 6.36
N PHE A 153 -10.42 7.64 5.37
CA PHE A 153 -10.37 9.07 5.08
C PHE A 153 -10.88 9.92 6.25
N ASN A 154 -11.89 9.44 6.99
CA ASN A 154 -12.41 10.14 8.17
C ASN A 154 -11.40 10.18 9.31
N TYR A 155 -10.55 9.17 9.42
CA TYR A 155 -9.47 9.10 10.39
C TYR A 155 -8.30 9.98 9.95
N LEU A 156 -7.89 9.89 8.68
CA LEU A 156 -6.81 10.72 8.12
C LEU A 156 -7.09 12.23 8.24
N GLU A 157 -8.32 12.66 8.07
CA GLU A 157 -8.72 14.08 8.24
C GLU A 157 -8.56 14.58 9.70
N LYS A 158 -8.58 13.67 10.67
CA LYS A 158 -8.47 13.97 12.10
C LYS A 158 -7.09 13.65 12.67
N THR A 159 -6.26 12.91 11.93
CA THR A 159 -4.92 12.51 12.37
C THR A 159 -4.02 13.73 12.44
N PRO A 160 -3.47 14.08 13.62
CA PRO A 160 -2.54 15.18 13.75
C PRO A 160 -1.22 14.85 13.05
N ALA A 161 -0.48 15.88 12.66
CA ALA A 161 0.88 15.68 12.20
C ALA A 161 1.74 15.11 13.35
N GLY A 162 2.35 13.97 13.10
CA GLY A 162 3.21 13.25 14.04
C GLY A 162 4.70 13.62 13.88
N LYS A 163 5.56 12.61 14.02
CA LYS A 163 7.01 12.77 13.90
C LYS A 163 7.38 13.37 12.55
N GLY A 164 8.19 14.43 12.55
CA GLY A 164 8.61 15.14 11.33
C GLY A 164 7.55 16.06 10.72
N GLY A 165 6.41 16.28 11.37
CA GLY A 165 5.30 17.07 10.81
C GLY A 165 4.48 16.32 9.76
N GLU A 166 4.60 15.01 9.68
CA GLU A 166 3.94 14.14 8.72
C GLU A 166 2.65 13.52 9.28
N ILE A 167 1.63 13.41 8.45
CA ILE A 167 0.43 12.62 8.73
C ILE A 167 0.76 11.18 8.39
N GLN A 168 0.89 10.34 9.42
CA GLN A 168 1.24 8.93 9.26
C GLN A 168 -0.02 8.11 8.95
N LEU A 169 0.07 7.24 7.93
CA LEU A 169 -1.01 6.30 7.62
C LEU A 169 -1.22 5.30 8.76
N THR A 170 -0.14 4.92 9.43
CA THR A 170 -0.12 4.01 10.57
C THR A 170 -0.99 4.52 11.72
N ASP A 171 -0.91 5.84 12.04
CA ASP A 171 -1.70 6.45 13.11
C ASP A 171 -3.20 6.43 12.79
N ALA A 172 -3.57 6.69 11.53
CA ALA A 172 -4.96 6.62 11.10
C ALA A 172 -5.51 5.18 11.14
N ILE A 173 -4.69 4.19 10.76
CA ILE A 173 -5.07 2.77 10.87
C ILE A 173 -5.21 2.36 12.35
N LEU A 174 -4.33 2.84 13.24
CA LEU A 174 -4.45 2.60 14.67
C LEU A 174 -5.76 3.16 15.21
N ALA A 175 -6.14 4.38 14.82
CA ALA A 175 -7.42 4.97 15.22
C ALA A 175 -8.64 4.16 14.71
N MET A 176 -8.56 3.52 13.53
CA MET A 176 -9.57 2.57 13.07
C MET A 176 -9.67 1.36 14.01
N ILE A 177 -8.53 0.78 14.40
CA ILE A 177 -8.46 -0.38 15.27
C ILE A 177 -9.08 -0.06 16.65
N GLU A 178 -8.71 1.08 17.22
CA GLU A 178 -9.22 1.56 18.52
C GLU A 178 -10.73 1.83 18.48
N ASN A 179 -11.26 2.26 17.34
CA ASN A 179 -12.71 2.45 17.16
C ASN A 179 -13.47 1.13 16.92
N GLY A 180 -12.77 0.00 16.85
CA GLY A 180 -13.36 -1.33 16.64
C GLY A 180 -13.58 -1.72 15.18
N ASP A 181 -13.04 -0.95 14.22
CA ASP A 181 -13.07 -1.31 12.83
C ASP A 181 -12.25 -2.59 12.57
N LYS A 182 -12.67 -3.36 11.59
CA LYS A 182 -12.00 -4.62 11.26
C LYS A 182 -10.74 -4.36 10.45
N VAL A 183 -9.59 -4.60 11.07
CA VAL A 183 -8.26 -4.53 10.42
C VAL A 183 -7.51 -5.82 10.67
N LEU A 184 -7.08 -6.48 9.59
CA LEU A 184 -6.34 -7.74 9.63
C LEU A 184 -4.95 -7.56 9.06
N ALA A 185 -3.97 -8.24 9.64
CA ALA A 185 -2.66 -8.41 9.04
C ALA A 185 -2.62 -9.75 8.29
N TYR A 186 -2.13 -9.72 7.07
CA TYR A 186 -1.90 -10.91 6.26
C TYR A 186 -0.41 -11.05 5.93
N ASN A 187 0.20 -12.13 6.41
CA ASN A 187 1.58 -12.50 6.11
C ASN A 187 1.63 -13.11 4.71
N PHE A 188 1.90 -12.27 3.71
CA PHE A 188 1.85 -12.65 2.31
C PHE A 188 3.06 -13.45 1.85
N GLU A 189 2.86 -14.28 0.83
CA GLU A 189 3.92 -15.01 0.16
C GLU A 189 4.56 -14.16 -0.94
N GLY A 190 5.90 -14.12 -0.93
CA GLY A 190 6.66 -13.39 -1.94
C GLY A 190 8.06 -13.02 -1.44
N LYS A 191 8.94 -12.75 -2.40
CA LYS A 191 10.31 -12.30 -2.13
C LYS A 191 10.41 -10.80 -2.40
N ARG A 192 10.76 -10.04 -1.37
CA ARG A 192 11.03 -8.60 -1.45
C ARG A 192 12.46 -8.34 -1.95
N TYR A 193 12.62 -7.28 -2.73
CA TYR A 193 13.89 -6.79 -3.27
C TYR A 193 14.19 -5.38 -2.76
#